data_1951727a1b5882ea8fba3bf1ea9a30b4
#
_entry.id   1951727a1b5882ea8fba3bf1ea9a30b4
#
_cell.length_a   1.000
_cell.length_b   1.000
_cell.length_c   1.000
_cell.angle_alpha   90.00
_cell.angle_beta   90.00
_cell.angle_gamma   90.00
#
_symmetry.space_group_name_H-M   'P 1'
#
loop_
_entity.id
_entity.type
_entity.pdbx_description
1 polymer ?
#
loop_
_entity_poly.entity_id
_entity_poly.type
_entity_poly.pdbx_seq_one_letter_code
_entity_poly.pdbx_strand_id
1 'polypeptide(L)'
;MITDSHKFEAESLRIALICGCVSKAEIINWADKIILENEKLDYIFIEISCSGKKPVQDIESLLRQISNKHEHFNACRRVLGRMSFACETGSQSLRRFATGLYQVVIENSYELPSDLIFLIDIDDEYALAASGTYGTIDEVDKRFIEALNSFRNEHSTFPDWYSAAKKNMLR
;
A
#
# COMPACT_ATOMS: atom_id res chain seq x y z
N MET A 1 -0.71 6.49 23.04
CA MET A 1 -1.95 7.09 22.48
C MET A 1 -1.82 7.14 20.97
N ILE A 2 -2.83 6.66 20.22
CA ILE A 2 -2.86 6.69 18.75
C ILE A 2 -3.03 8.14 18.29
N THR A 3 -2.10 8.63 17.47
CA THR A 3 -2.13 9.98 16.86
C THR A 3 -2.74 9.93 15.47
N ASP A 4 -3.08 11.08 14.88
CA ASP A 4 -3.56 11.14 13.49
C ASP A 4 -2.49 10.70 12.49
N SER A 5 -1.20 10.96 12.78
CA SER A 5 -0.10 10.41 11.99
C SER A 5 -0.10 8.87 12.01
N HIS A 6 -0.28 8.25 13.17
CA HIS A 6 -0.35 6.78 13.28
C HIS A 6 -1.54 6.22 12.49
N LYS A 7 -2.69 6.91 12.50
CA LYS A 7 -3.88 6.49 11.73
C LYS A 7 -3.63 6.54 10.23
N PHE A 8 -3.01 7.62 9.74
CA PHE A 8 -2.66 7.78 8.33
C PHE A 8 -1.61 6.76 7.88
N GLU A 9 -0.58 6.53 8.70
CA GLU A 9 0.44 5.52 8.43
C GLU A 9 -0.14 4.11 8.42
N ALA A 10 -1.00 3.76 9.38
CA ALA A 10 -1.67 2.47 9.45
C ALA A 10 -2.55 2.22 8.21
N GLU A 11 -3.30 3.22 7.73
CA GLU A 11 -4.10 3.10 6.51
C GLU A 11 -3.21 2.93 5.28
N SER A 12 -2.13 3.71 5.16
CA SER A 12 -1.16 3.55 4.07
C SER A 12 -0.52 2.15 4.05
N LEU A 13 -0.14 1.62 5.22
CA LEU A 13 0.43 0.28 5.37
C LEU A 13 -0.60 -0.82 5.07
N ARG A 14 -1.85 -0.64 5.46
CA ARG A 14 -2.95 -1.57 5.18
C ARG A 14 -3.17 -1.69 3.67
N ILE A 15 -3.31 -0.57 2.97
CA ILE A 15 -3.46 -0.52 1.51
C ILE A 15 -2.24 -1.14 0.84
N ALA A 16 -1.03 -0.76 1.23
CA ALA A 16 0.22 -1.29 0.68
C ALA A 16 0.37 -2.80 0.92
N LEU A 17 -0.12 -3.33 2.04
CA LEU A 17 -0.14 -4.77 2.34
C LEU A 17 -1.08 -5.52 1.41
N ILE A 18 -2.31 -5.04 1.21
CA ILE A 18 -3.30 -5.62 0.28
C ILE A 18 -2.74 -5.64 -1.14
N CYS A 19 -2.13 -4.54 -1.57
CA CYS A 19 -1.53 -4.40 -2.88
C CYS A 19 -0.20 -5.16 -3.06
N GLY A 20 0.35 -5.73 -1.98
CA GLY A 20 1.62 -6.47 -2.01
C GLY A 20 2.87 -5.57 -2.13
N CYS A 21 2.75 -4.27 -1.82
CA CYS A 21 3.84 -3.29 -1.87
C CYS A 21 4.67 -3.23 -0.59
N VAL A 22 4.18 -3.84 0.49
CA VAL A 22 4.84 -3.90 1.78
C VAL A 22 4.77 -5.33 2.34
N SER A 23 5.83 -5.74 3.00
CA SER A 23 5.91 -7.03 3.68
C SER A 23 5.43 -6.93 5.13
N LYS A 24 5.08 -8.09 5.71
CA LYS A 24 4.78 -8.19 7.15
C LYS A 24 5.94 -7.67 8.02
N ALA A 25 7.18 -7.97 7.62
CA ALA A 25 8.37 -7.53 8.36
C ALA A 25 8.48 -6.01 8.44
N GLU A 26 8.13 -5.30 7.36
CA GLU A 26 8.14 -3.83 7.34
C GLU A 26 7.08 -3.25 8.27
N ILE A 27 5.90 -3.86 8.35
CA ILE A 27 4.82 -3.45 9.27
C ILE A 27 5.22 -3.69 10.72
N ILE A 28 5.85 -4.83 11.01
CA ILE A 28 6.37 -5.14 12.35
C ILE A 28 7.44 -4.11 12.75
N ASN A 29 8.39 -3.81 11.86
CA ASN A 29 9.43 -2.80 12.11
C ASN A 29 8.82 -1.41 12.37
N TRP A 30 7.74 -1.05 11.68
CA TRP A 30 7.01 0.18 11.97
C TRP A 30 6.42 0.20 13.38
N ALA A 31 5.77 -0.89 13.80
CA ALA A 31 5.22 -1.01 15.14
C ALA A 31 6.33 -0.99 16.22
N ASP A 32 7.43 -1.71 16.00
CA ASP A 32 8.59 -1.73 16.89
C ASP A 32 9.19 -0.33 17.08
N LYS A 33 9.29 0.46 16.01
CA LYS A 33 9.76 1.84 16.10
C LYS A 33 8.84 2.69 16.97
N ILE A 34 7.53 2.60 16.79
CA ILE A 34 6.57 3.33 17.62
C ILE A 34 6.70 2.91 19.09
N ILE A 35 6.91 1.63 19.36
CA ILE A 35 7.12 1.09 20.71
C ILE A 35 8.37 1.70 21.36
N LEU A 36 9.46 1.82 20.61
CA LEU A 36 10.71 2.37 21.12
C LEU A 36 10.66 3.89 21.36
N GLU A 37 9.86 4.61 20.59
CA GLU A 37 9.79 6.08 20.64
C GLU A 37 8.75 6.62 21.64
N ASN A 38 7.90 5.75 22.23
CA ASN A 38 6.78 6.20 23.06
C ASN A 38 6.74 5.47 24.41
N GLU A 39 6.73 6.23 25.50
CA GLU A 39 6.60 5.69 26.86
C GLU A 39 5.16 5.16 27.17
N LYS A 40 4.14 5.75 26.53
CA LYS A 40 2.73 5.36 26.70
C LYS A 40 2.18 4.82 25.39
N LEU A 41 2.01 3.51 25.33
CA LEU A 41 1.60 2.78 24.13
C LEU A 41 0.17 2.26 24.21
N ASP A 42 -0.48 2.28 23.05
CA ASP A 42 -1.65 1.43 22.84
C ASP A 42 -1.19 -0.02 22.59
N TYR A 43 -1.86 -0.96 23.24
CA TYR A 43 -1.52 -2.38 23.18
C TYR A 43 -1.50 -2.96 21.75
N ILE A 44 -2.25 -2.35 20.84
CA ILE A 44 -2.35 -2.78 19.44
C ILE A 44 -0.99 -2.78 18.72
N PHE A 45 -0.08 -1.83 19.03
CA PHE A 45 1.26 -1.82 18.45
C PHE A 45 2.09 -3.03 18.91
N ILE A 46 1.92 -3.48 20.16
CA ILE A 46 2.55 -4.70 20.69
C ILE A 46 1.97 -5.93 19.96
N GLU A 47 0.66 -5.96 19.70
CA GLU A 47 0.04 -7.05 18.93
C GLU A 47 0.56 -7.14 17.50
N ILE A 48 0.77 -5.99 16.83
CA ILE A 48 1.37 -5.95 15.50
C ILE A 48 2.81 -6.42 15.55
N SER A 49 3.62 -5.93 16.50
CA SER A 49 5.02 -6.35 16.68
C SER A 49 5.14 -7.87 16.88
N CYS A 50 4.23 -8.47 17.62
CA CYS A 50 4.19 -9.91 17.86
C CYS A 50 3.53 -10.74 16.75
N SER A 51 3.08 -10.12 15.64
CA SER A 51 2.26 -10.78 14.60
C SER A 51 3.04 -11.56 13.54
N GLY A 52 4.36 -11.72 13.66
CA GLY A 52 5.21 -12.32 12.63
C GLY A 52 4.76 -13.69 12.10
N LYS A 53 4.14 -14.51 12.96
CA LYS A 53 3.58 -15.84 12.61
C LYS A 53 2.10 -15.80 12.19
N LYS A 54 1.41 -14.66 12.35
CA LYS A 54 -0.01 -14.52 11.99
C LYS A 54 -0.20 -14.45 10.48
N PRO A 55 -1.37 -14.87 9.95
CA PRO A 55 -1.73 -14.64 8.55
C PRO A 55 -1.79 -13.13 8.21
N VAL A 56 -1.68 -12.81 6.93
CA VAL A 56 -1.72 -11.41 6.44
C VAL A 56 -3.03 -10.72 6.83
N GLN A 57 -4.14 -11.44 6.79
CA GLN A 57 -5.47 -10.94 7.13
C GLN A 57 -5.59 -10.47 8.58
N ASP A 58 -4.90 -11.13 9.50
CA ASP A 58 -4.89 -10.73 10.92
C ASP A 58 -4.14 -9.39 11.09
N ILE A 59 -3.02 -9.22 10.37
CA ILE A 59 -2.24 -7.98 10.40
C ILE A 59 -3.05 -6.84 9.76
N GLU A 60 -3.72 -7.10 8.64
CA GLU A 60 -4.63 -6.15 7.99
C GLU A 60 -5.73 -5.71 8.95
N SER A 61 -6.33 -6.64 9.69
CA SER A 61 -7.37 -6.36 10.69
C SER A 61 -6.85 -5.49 11.84
N LEU A 62 -5.61 -5.70 12.31
CA LEU A 62 -5.00 -4.86 13.34
C LEU A 62 -4.74 -3.44 12.81
N LEU A 63 -4.22 -3.30 11.59
CA LEU A 63 -4.03 -1.99 10.95
C LEU A 63 -5.35 -1.24 10.78
N ARG A 64 -6.43 -1.94 10.40
CA ARG A 64 -7.79 -1.38 10.26
C ARG A 64 -8.34 -0.83 11.58
N GLN A 65 -7.96 -1.38 12.73
CA GLN A 65 -8.36 -0.85 14.05
C GLN A 65 -7.67 0.47 14.39
N ILE A 66 -6.47 0.72 13.86
CA ILE A 66 -5.74 1.99 14.05
C ILE A 66 -6.20 3.03 13.02
N SER A 67 -6.45 2.60 11.79
CA SER A 67 -6.65 3.46 10.62
C SER A 67 -7.91 4.34 10.73
N ASN A 68 -7.92 5.42 9.93
CA ASN A 68 -9.06 6.33 9.83
C ASN A 68 -9.54 6.41 8.38
N LYS A 69 -10.83 6.15 8.15
CA LYS A 69 -11.45 6.20 6.82
C LYS A 69 -11.36 7.58 6.14
N HIS A 70 -11.26 8.66 6.91
CA HIS A 70 -11.14 10.02 6.35
C HIS A 70 -9.83 10.23 5.57
N GLU A 71 -8.78 9.47 5.90
CA GLU A 71 -7.48 9.56 5.23
C GLU A 71 -7.30 8.54 4.10
N HIS A 72 -8.34 7.76 3.80
CA HIS A 72 -8.26 6.64 2.86
C HIS A 72 -7.71 7.04 1.49
N PHE A 73 -8.25 8.08 0.85
CA PHE A 73 -7.81 8.50 -0.48
C PHE A 73 -6.42 9.13 -0.48
N ASN A 74 -6.05 9.84 0.58
CA ASN A 74 -4.68 10.35 0.74
C ASN A 74 -3.69 9.19 0.92
N ALA A 75 -4.07 8.18 1.69
CA ALA A 75 -3.28 6.96 1.83
C ALA A 75 -3.15 6.18 0.49
N CYS A 76 -4.22 6.11 -0.32
CA CYS A 76 -4.16 5.56 -1.68
C CYS A 76 -3.12 6.30 -2.54
N ARG A 77 -3.18 7.64 -2.61
CA ARG A 77 -2.22 8.44 -3.39
C ARG A 77 -0.79 8.20 -2.96
N ARG A 78 -0.55 8.12 -1.65
CA ARG A 78 0.75 7.79 -1.08
C ARG A 78 1.26 6.42 -1.54
N VAL A 79 0.40 5.40 -1.54
CA VAL A 79 0.76 4.05 -2.00
C VAL A 79 1.01 4.01 -3.51
N LEU A 80 0.23 4.76 -4.31
CA LEU A 80 0.47 4.94 -5.75
C LEU A 80 1.83 5.57 -6.03
N GLY A 81 2.19 6.63 -5.29
CA GLY A 81 3.51 7.26 -5.40
C GLY A 81 4.65 6.31 -5.07
N ARG A 82 4.49 5.47 -4.04
CA ARG A 82 5.44 4.43 -3.71
C ARG A 82 5.58 3.40 -4.83
N MET A 83 4.47 2.99 -5.46
CA MET A 83 4.50 2.03 -6.56
C MET A 83 5.16 2.61 -7.80
N SER A 84 4.91 3.89 -8.12
CA SER A 84 5.63 4.59 -9.19
C SER A 84 7.15 4.50 -9.02
N PHE A 85 7.64 4.72 -7.80
CA PHE A 85 9.07 4.56 -7.50
C PHE A 85 9.55 3.11 -7.60
N ALA A 86 8.77 2.13 -7.15
CA ALA A 86 9.11 0.71 -7.19
C ALA A 86 9.18 0.16 -8.63
N CYS A 87 8.35 0.66 -9.55
CA CYS A 87 8.37 0.27 -10.96
C CYS A 87 9.70 0.61 -11.64
N GLU A 88 10.35 1.71 -11.28
CA GLU A 88 11.67 2.07 -11.81
C GLU A 88 12.77 1.07 -11.42
N THR A 89 12.59 0.41 -10.26
CA THR A 89 13.56 -0.59 -9.76
C THR A 89 13.27 -2.02 -10.25
N GLY A 90 12.19 -2.22 -11.04
CA GLY A 90 11.85 -3.51 -11.68
C GLY A 90 11.44 -4.63 -10.73
N SER A 91 11.06 -4.32 -9.49
CA SER A 91 10.91 -5.32 -8.42
C SER A 91 9.47 -5.78 -8.12
N GLN A 92 8.45 -5.31 -8.84
CA GLN A 92 7.05 -5.55 -8.48
C GLN A 92 6.18 -6.00 -9.66
N SER A 93 5.18 -6.86 -9.40
CA SER A 93 4.16 -7.24 -10.37
C SER A 93 3.06 -6.19 -10.43
N LEU A 94 2.99 -5.44 -11.52
CA LEU A 94 1.97 -4.42 -11.76
C LEU A 94 0.55 -5.01 -11.73
N ARG A 95 0.34 -6.18 -12.30
CA ARG A 95 -0.96 -6.85 -12.30
C ARG A 95 -1.45 -7.15 -10.89
N ARG A 96 -0.57 -7.70 -10.02
CA ARG A 96 -0.92 -7.97 -8.62
C ARG A 96 -1.28 -6.68 -7.88
N PHE A 97 -0.56 -5.62 -8.17
CA PHE A 97 -0.81 -4.31 -7.60
C PHE A 97 -2.18 -3.75 -8.04
N ALA A 98 -2.50 -3.85 -9.33
CA ALA A 98 -3.80 -3.44 -9.86
C ALA A 98 -4.96 -4.17 -9.19
N THR A 99 -4.88 -5.50 -9.07
CA THR A 99 -5.90 -6.32 -8.38
C THR A 99 -6.07 -5.90 -6.90
N GLY A 100 -4.97 -5.64 -6.20
CA GLY A 100 -5.03 -5.15 -4.81
C GLY A 100 -5.70 -3.78 -4.70
N LEU A 101 -5.37 -2.85 -5.60
CA LEU A 101 -5.99 -1.52 -5.66
C LEU A 101 -7.51 -1.60 -5.94
N TYR A 102 -7.91 -2.46 -6.88
CA TYR A 102 -9.32 -2.68 -7.17
C TYR A 102 -10.09 -3.11 -5.91
N GLN A 103 -9.55 -4.06 -5.13
CA GLN A 103 -10.15 -4.48 -3.86
C GLN A 103 -10.29 -3.32 -2.86
N VAL A 104 -9.25 -2.51 -2.72
CA VAL A 104 -9.24 -1.34 -1.83
C VAL A 104 -10.28 -0.30 -2.26
N VAL A 105 -10.42 -0.06 -3.56
CA VAL A 105 -11.33 0.93 -4.11
C VAL A 105 -12.78 0.48 -3.97
N ILE A 106 -13.10 -0.78 -4.25
CA ILE A 106 -14.47 -1.32 -4.10
C ILE A 106 -14.97 -1.21 -2.65
N GLU A 107 -14.11 -1.40 -1.66
CA GLU A 107 -14.50 -1.27 -0.25
C GLU A 107 -15.02 0.14 0.10
N ASN A 108 -14.68 1.17 -0.72
CA ASN A 108 -14.99 2.57 -0.47
C ASN A 108 -15.62 3.30 -1.68
N SER A 109 -16.25 2.57 -2.58
CA SER A 109 -16.58 2.97 -3.96
C SER A 109 -17.67 4.05 -4.15
N TYR A 110 -18.22 4.63 -3.10
CA TYR A 110 -19.37 5.54 -3.29
C TYR A 110 -19.00 6.97 -3.72
N GLU A 111 -17.75 7.41 -3.57
CA GLU A 111 -17.29 8.75 -3.97
C GLU A 111 -15.80 8.76 -4.30
N LEU A 112 -15.40 8.08 -5.38
CA LEU A 112 -14.00 8.06 -5.79
C LEU A 112 -13.59 9.42 -6.36
N PRO A 113 -12.50 10.05 -5.87
CA PRO A 113 -11.95 11.26 -6.48
C PRO A 113 -11.57 11.04 -7.94
N SER A 114 -11.74 12.07 -8.77
CA SER A 114 -11.54 11.98 -10.22
C SER A 114 -10.15 11.50 -10.63
N ASP A 115 -9.12 11.84 -9.86
CA ASP A 115 -7.74 11.41 -10.07
C ASP A 115 -7.49 9.93 -9.74
N LEU A 116 -8.43 9.26 -9.09
CA LEU A 116 -8.35 7.83 -8.71
C LEU A 116 -9.32 6.95 -9.51
N ILE A 117 -10.15 7.51 -10.41
CA ILE A 117 -11.17 6.74 -11.16
C ILE A 117 -10.53 5.63 -11.99
N PHE A 118 -9.35 5.85 -12.57
CA PHE A 118 -8.64 4.85 -13.37
C PHE A 118 -8.36 3.53 -12.63
N LEU A 119 -8.39 3.55 -11.29
CA LEU A 119 -8.16 2.35 -10.46
C LEU A 119 -9.30 1.31 -10.58
N ILE A 120 -10.49 1.74 -11.03
CA ILE A 120 -11.62 0.83 -11.26
C ILE A 120 -11.36 -0.01 -12.51
N ASP A 121 -10.82 0.63 -13.56
CA ASP A 121 -10.74 0.03 -14.89
C ASP A 121 -9.47 -0.82 -15.09
N ILE A 122 -8.39 -0.50 -14.36
CA ILE A 122 -7.08 -1.09 -14.63
C ILE A 122 -7.01 -2.62 -14.44
N ASP A 123 -7.74 -3.18 -13.46
CA ASP A 123 -7.78 -4.63 -13.23
C ASP A 123 -8.54 -5.34 -14.37
N ASP A 124 -9.64 -4.75 -14.85
CA ASP A 124 -10.40 -5.23 -16.01
C ASP A 124 -9.56 -5.16 -17.30
N GLU A 125 -8.79 -4.09 -17.50
CA GLU A 125 -7.88 -3.98 -18.64
C GLU A 125 -6.85 -5.10 -18.67
N TYR A 126 -6.27 -5.47 -17.51
CA TYR A 126 -5.39 -6.62 -17.40
C TYR A 126 -6.10 -7.95 -17.73
N ALA A 127 -7.34 -8.12 -17.29
CA ALA A 127 -8.12 -9.32 -17.59
C ALA A 127 -8.42 -9.44 -19.10
N LEU A 128 -8.80 -8.34 -19.75
CA LEU A 128 -9.09 -8.29 -21.20
C LEU A 128 -7.82 -8.53 -22.03
N ALA A 129 -6.69 -7.95 -21.66
CA ALA A 129 -5.40 -8.17 -22.32
C ALA A 129 -4.93 -9.62 -22.15
N ALA A 130 -5.06 -10.20 -20.95
CA ALA A 130 -4.68 -11.59 -20.67
C ALA A 130 -5.52 -12.61 -21.45
N SER A 131 -6.80 -12.30 -21.72
CA SER A 131 -7.69 -13.14 -22.53
C SER A 131 -7.49 -12.97 -24.04
N GLY A 132 -6.68 -11.98 -24.47
CA GLY A 132 -6.52 -11.62 -25.87
C GLY A 132 -7.76 -10.93 -26.48
N THR A 133 -8.68 -10.47 -25.65
CA THR A 133 -9.91 -9.82 -26.10
C THR A 133 -9.66 -8.38 -26.53
N TYR A 134 -8.78 -7.67 -25.80
CA TYR A 134 -8.47 -6.27 -26.09
C TYR A 134 -7.08 -5.88 -25.57
N GLY A 135 -6.23 -5.32 -26.46
CA GLY A 135 -4.90 -4.85 -26.14
C GLY A 135 -3.91 -5.95 -25.77
N THR A 136 -2.76 -5.55 -25.26
CA THR A 136 -1.69 -6.43 -24.77
C THR A 136 -1.31 -6.06 -23.34
N ILE A 137 -0.72 -7.00 -22.60
CA ILE A 137 -0.23 -6.76 -21.24
C ILE A 137 0.78 -5.58 -21.22
N ASP A 138 1.69 -5.53 -22.20
CA ASP A 138 2.71 -4.47 -22.29
C ASP A 138 2.08 -3.07 -22.47
N GLU A 139 0.97 -2.98 -23.22
CA GLU A 139 0.23 -1.72 -23.39
C GLU A 139 -0.48 -1.30 -22.09
N VAL A 140 -1.04 -2.26 -21.35
CA VAL A 140 -1.66 -1.99 -20.04
C VAL A 140 -0.58 -1.56 -19.03
N ASP A 141 0.54 -2.27 -18.95
CA ASP A 141 1.68 -1.92 -18.10
C ASP A 141 2.14 -0.49 -18.36
N LYS A 142 2.32 -0.10 -19.62
CA LYS A 142 2.75 1.24 -20.01
C LYS A 142 1.77 2.31 -19.54
N ARG A 143 0.46 2.14 -19.80
CA ARG A 143 -0.57 3.10 -19.36
C ARG A 143 -0.63 3.20 -17.84
N PHE A 144 -0.52 2.07 -17.14
CA PHE A 144 -0.55 2.05 -15.70
C PHE A 144 0.66 2.76 -15.10
N ILE A 145 1.87 2.53 -15.62
CA ILE A 145 3.09 3.25 -15.20
C ILE A 145 2.93 4.77 -15.45
N GLU A 146 2.39 5.18 -16.59
CA GLU A 146 2.13 6.58 -16.88
C GLU A 146 1.15 7.21 -15.86
N ALA A 147 0.08 6.50 -15.50
CA ALA A 147 -0.86 6.95 -14.48
C ALA A 147 -0.21 7.03 -13.09
N LEU A 148 0.60 6.03 -12.69
CA LEU A 148 1.33 6.01 -11.44
C LEU A 148 2.31 7.18 -11.31
N ASN A 149 2.93 7.61 -12.41
CA ASN A 149 3.92 8.71 -12.41
C ASN A 149 3.30 10.04 -11.99
N SER A 150 2.00 10.25 -12.15
CA SER A 150 1.30 11.44 -11.65
C SER A 150 1.33 11.57 -10.12
N PHE A 151 1.51 10.45 -9.41
CA PHE A 151 1.58 10.38 -7.95
C PHE A 151 3.01 10.31 -7.40
N ARG A 152 4.03 10.41 -8.25
CA ARG A 152 5.44 10.21 -7.85
C ARG A 152 5.88 11.07 -6.67
N ASN A 153 5.40 12.32 -6.59
CA ASN A 153 5.74 13.23 -5.52
C ASN A 153 5.22 12.79 -4.15
N GLU A 154 4.16 11.98 -4.11
CA GLU A 154 3.59 11.42 -2.88
C GLU A 154 4.52 10.37 -2.22
N HIS A 155 5.48 9.83 -2.97
CA HIS A 155 6.47 8.88 -2.43
C HIS A 155 7.31 9.50 -1.30
N SER A 156 7.63 10.78 -1.37
CA SER A 156 8.44 11.48 -0.35
C SER A 156 7.80 11.50 1.04
N THR A 157 6.51 11.24 1.13
CA THR A 157 5.77 11.17 2.40
C THR A 157 5.85 9.81 3.08
N PHE A 158 6.42 8.78 2.43
CA PHE A 158 6.66 7.47 3.04
C PHE A 158 7.85 7.55 4.01
N PRO A 159 7.73 7.01 5.24
CA PRO A 159 8.80 7.08 6.23
C PRO A 159 10.09 6.37 5.76
N ASP A 160 11.26 6.90 6.10
CA ASP A 160 12.58 6.36 5.73
C ASP A 160 12.89 4.96 6.25
N TRP A 161 12.12 4.43 7.21
CA TRP A 161 12.30 3.07 7.74
C TRP A 161 12.20 1.99 6.66
N TYR A 162 11.56 2.28 5.54
CA TYR A 162 11.47 1.40 4.38
C TYR A 162 12.80 1.23 3.63
N SER A 163 13.62 2.27 3.54
CA SER A 163 14.93 2.19 2.88
C SER A 163 15.95 1.38 3.70
N ALA A 164 15.80 1.30 5.01
CA ALA A 164 16.69 0.54 5.90
C ALA A 164 16.50 -0.98 5.77
N ALA A 165 15.27 -1.46 5.56
CA ALA A 165 15.00 -2.89 5.38
C ALA A 165 15.64 -3.46 4.11
N LYS A 166 15.75 -2.67 3.03
CA LYS A 166 16.39 -3.08 1.78
C LYS A 166 17.91 -3.28 1.91
N LYS A 167 18.58 -2.53 2.81
CA LYS A 167 20.03 -2.70 3.08
C LYS A 167 20.35 -3.98 3.85
N ASN A 168 19.44 -4.51 4.64
CA ASN A 168 19.65 -5.71 5.45
C ASN A 168 19.28 -7.00 4.70
N MET A 169 18.51 -6.95 3.61
CA MET A 169 18.19 -8.11 2.75
C MET A 169 19.30 -8.44 1.73
N LEU A 170 20.28 -7.54 1.55
CA LEU A 170 21.41 -7.71 0.63
C LEU A 170 22.71 -8.09 1.36
N ARG A 171 22.65 -8.44 2.64
CA ARG A 171 23.73 -9.05 3.43
C ARG A 171 23.34 -10.46 3.87
#